data_7c754c87bee98ca499a19246da5ef7e1
#
_entry.id   7c754c87bee98ca499a19246da5ef7e1
#
_cell.length_a   1.000
_cell.length_b   1.000
_cell.length_c   1.000
_cell.angle_alpha   90.00
_cell.angle_beta   90.00
_cell.angle_gamma   90.00
#
_symmetry.space_group_name_H-M   'P 1'
#
loop_
_entity.id
_entity.type
_entity.pdbx_description
1 polymer ?
#
loop_
_entity_poly.entity_id
_entity_poly.type
_entity_poly.pdbx_seq_one_letter_code
_entity_poly.pdbx_strand_id
1 'polypeptide(L)'
;AGKTSLVEAMAYLSGITNRMGKISDGNTISDYDKEETKRLFSINTSVVPIIWDDVKINILDTPGYFDFVGEVEEAVSAADAAIIVVSGKNGIEVGTKKAWEICEKYKLPRMVFVTDMDIDNASYRQVVTDLQELYGKKIAPFHLPIRENEEFVGYVNVLQQRAKRWTADGNVEKTEVPEYSKENLGICREALMEAVAETSEEFMDRYFNGEEFSEDEIRQALRVNVAEGSIVPVLMGSNILARGMYTLMVDIVKYLPSPEKRECTGINAKTNEVYPANYDFAKPKSAYVFKTIVDPFIGKYSLIKVNSGVLKADDVLYNQHKDVEEKIGKL
;
A
#
# COMPACT_ATOMS: atom_id res chain seq x y z
N ALA A 1 -1.66 -1.72 15.12
CA ALA A 1 -2.48 -1.93 13.91
C ALA A 1 -1.98 -3.07 13.01
N GLY A 2 -0.89 -3.78 13.35
CA GLY A 2 -0.47 -5.02 12.66
C GLY A 2 0.24 -4.83 11.31
N LYS A 3 0.98 -3.75 11.08
CA LYS A 3 1.74 -3.51 9.84
C LYS A 3 2.72 -4.65 9.53
N THR A 4 3.62 -4.95 10.44
CA THR A 4 4.62 -6.03 10.30
C THR A 4 3.96 -7.40 10.07
N SER A 5 2.87 -7.70 10.77
CA SER A 5 2.10 -8.94 10.52
C SER A 5 1.44 -8.96 9.14
N LEU A 6 1.03 -7.79 8.61
CA LEU A 6 0.53 -7.66 7.24
C LEU A 6 1.63 -7.96 6.23
N VAL A 7 2.81 -7.35 6.40
CA VAL A 7 3.98 -7.58 5.54
C VAL A 7 4.40 -9.05 5.56
N GLU A 8 4.42 -9.67 6.76
CA GLU A 8 4.74 -11.09 6.92
C GLU A 8 3.75 -11.99 6.15
N ALA A 9 2.45 -11.70 6.24
CA ALA A 9 1.43 -12.46 5.52
C ALA A 9 1.56 -12.28 3.98
N MET A 10 1.89 -11.07 3.51
CA MET A 10 2.15 -10.81 2.09
C MET A 10 3.40 -11.55 1.60
N ALA A 11 4.49 -11.55 2.37
CA ALA A 11 5.73 -12.25 2.05
C ALA A 11 5.52 -13.78 2.01
N TYR A 12 4.74 -14.32 2.93
CA TYR A 12 4.36 -15.73 2.94
C TYR A 12 3.55 -16.13 1.70
N LEU A 13 2.50 -15.39 1.37
CA LEU A 13 1.65 -15.68 0.21
C LEU A 13 2.36 -15.49 -1.13
N SER A 14 3.33 -14.59 -1.20
CA SER A 14 4.17 -14.42 -2.40
C SER A 14 5.26 -15.50 -2.55
N GLY A 15 5.42 -16.38 -1.55
CA GLY A 15 6.43 -17.44 -1.57
C GLY A 15 7.84 -16.97 -1.25
N ILE A 16 8.04 -15.73 -0.81
CA ILE A 16 9.36 -15.23 -0.36
C ILE A 16 9.78 -15.93 0.93
N THR A 17 8.82 -16.26 1.79
CA THR A 17 9.04 -17.08 2.98
C THR A 17 8.23 -18.37 2.88
N ASN A 18 8.76 -19.44 3.44
CA ASN A 18 8.09 -20.75 3.48
C ASN A 18 7.25 -20.94 4.76
N ARG A 19 7.27 -19.98 5.65
CA ARG A 19 6.49 -19.93 6.88
C ARG A 19 6.06 -18.48 7.15
N MET A 20 4.98 -18.31 7.85
CA MET A 20 4.53 -17.01 8.35
C MET A 20 5.06 -16.82 9.78
N GLY A 21 5.97 -15.87 9.97
CA GLY A 21 6.52 -15.53 11.28
C GLY A 21 5.51 -14.80 12.15
N LYS A 22 5.85 -14.65 13.44
CA LYS A 22 5.03 -13.95 14.42
C LYS A 22 5.89 -12.97 15.22
N ILE A 23 5.34 -11.80 15.50
CA ILE A 23 6.01 -10.78 16.33
C ILE A 23 6.33 -11.37 17.72
N SER A 24 5.39 -12.11 18.32
CA SER A 24 5.59 -12.78 19.62
C SER A 24 6.77 -13.73 19.67
N ASP A 25 7.13 -14.30 18.53
CA ASP A 25 8.19 -15.29 18.41
C ASP A 25 9.53 -14.63 17.98
N GLY A 26 9.52 -13.32 17.71
CA GLY A 26 10.67 -12.53 17.25
C GLY A 26 11.28 -13.06 15.95
N ASN A 27 10.44 -13.57 15.02
CA ASN A 27 10.90 -14.27 13.83
C ASN A 27 10.24 -13.80 12.53
N THR A 28 9.75 -12.56 12.50
CA THR A 28 9.22 -11.91 11.30
C THR A 28 10.34 -11.49 10.35
N ILE A 29 10.03 -11.38 9.07
CA ILE A 29 11.00 -10.98 8.04
C ILE A 29 11.45 -9.52 8.17
N SER A 30 10.58 -8.63 8.70
CA SER A 30 10.84 -7.20 8.84
C SER A 30 11.66 -6.86 10.07
N ASP A 31 11.32 -7.44 11.22
CA ASP A 31 11.95 -7.13 12.51
C ASP A 31 13.15 -8.06 12.74
N TYR A 32 14.27 -7.81 12.09
CA TYR A 32 15.48 -8.62 12.17
C TYR A 32 16.55 -8.07 13.14
N ASP A 33 16.41 -6.83 13.60
CA ASP A 33 17.30 -6.25 14.60
C ASP A 33 17.06 -6.88 15.97
N LYS A 34 18.16 -7.07 16.75
CA LYS A 34 18.09 -7.68 18.08
C LYS A 34 17.23 -6.91 19.07
N GLU A 35 17.20 -5.59 18.97
CA GLU A 35 16.34 -4.78 19.83
C GLU A 35 14.88 -4.89 19.43
N GLU A 36 14.56 -4.99 18.13
CA GLU A 36 13.20 -5.21 17.64
C GLU A 36 12.66 -6.58 18.10
N THR A 37 13.43 -7.63 17.89
CA THR A 37 13.04 -9.00 18.31
C THR A 37 12.92 -9.13 19.81
N LYS A 38 13.76 -8.45 20.59
CA LYS A 38 13.68 -8.42 22.05
C LYS A 38 12.49 -7.64 22.58
N ARG A 39 12.18 -6.51 21.95
CA ARG A 39 11.10 -5.59 22.37
C ARG A 39 9.75 -5.94 21.76
N LEU A 40 9.72 -6.81 20.75
CA LEU A 40 8.53 -7.24 20.00
C LEU A 40 7.80 -6.07 19.32
N PHE A 41 8.55 -5.12 18.78
CA PHE A 41 8.03 -4.04 17.93
C PHE A 41 9.13 -3.48 17.02
N SER A 42 8.73 -2.95 15.86
CA SER A 42 9.61 -2.35 14.87
C SER A 42 10.21 -1.02 15.35
N ILE A 43 11.50 -0.84 15.16
CA ILE A 43 12.25 0.39 15.45
C ILE A 43 12.72 1.04 14.15
N ASN A 44 13.18 0.23 13.20
CA ASN A 44 13.70 0.65 11.91
C ASN A 44 12.70 0.39 10.79
N THR A 45 12.81 1.16 9.70
CA THR A 45 12.14 0.81 8.44
C THR A 45 12.89 -0.31 7.75
N SER A 46 12.18 -1.38 7.41
CA SER A 46 12.67 -2.54 6.67
C SER A 46 12.17 -2.56 5.24
N VAL A 47 12.97 -3.07 4.31
CA VAL A 47 12.60 -3.24 2.90
C VAL A 47 12.36 -4.73 2.63
N VAL A 48 11.14 -5.07 2.27
CA VAL A 48 10.73 -6.45 1.93
C VAL A 48 10.27 -6.49 0.48
N PRO A 49 11.13 -6.97 -0.44
CA PRO A 49 10.74 -7.12 -1.85
C PRO A 49 9.91 -8.39 -2.03
N ILE A 50 8.76 -8.28 -2.67
CA ILE A 50 7.93 -9.41 -3.10
C ILE A 50 7.68 -9.33 -4.61
N ILE A 51 7.35 -10.47 -5.22
CA ILE A 51 6.89 -10.52 -6.60
C ILE A 51 5.46 -11.04 -6.59
N TRP A 52 4.57 -10.29 -7.24
CA TRP A 52 3.17 -10.65 -7.36
C TRP A 52 2.64 -10.29 -8.74
N ASP A 53 2.09 -11.27 -9.44
CA ASP A 53 1.55 -11.09 -10.80
C ASP A 53 2.57 -10.40 -11.75
N ASP A 54 3.82 -10.91 -11.75
CA ASP A 54 4.99 -10.38 -12.49
C ASP A 54 5.39 -8.92 -12.12
N VAL A 55 4.81 -8.36 -11.06
CA VAL A 55 5.17 -7.03 -10.55
C VAL A 55 6.04 -7.16 -9.30
N LYS A 56 7.18 -6.48 -9.30
CA LYS A 56 8.01 -6.34 -8.10
C LYS A 56 7.45 -5.23 -7.22
N ILE A 57 7.06 -5.58 -5.99
CA ILE A 57 6.59 -4.65 -4.98
C ILE A 57 7.66 -4.57 -3.88
N ASN A 58 8.28 -3.42 -3.70
CA ASN A 58 9.19 -3.17 -2.59
C ASN A 58 8.38 -2.59 -1.42
N ILE A 59 8.12 -3.39 -0.41
CA ILE A 59 7.37 -2.98 0.77
C ILE A 59 8.33 -2.31 1.75
N LEU A 60 8.02 -1.10 2.19
CA LEU A 60 8.72 -0.40 3.24
C LEU A 60 7.89 -0.54 4.53
N ASP A 61 8.26 -1.50 5.38
CA ASP A 61 7.60 -1.70 6.67
C ASP A 61 8.14 -0.70 7.68
N THR A 62 7.28 0.18 8.17
CA THR A 62 7.65 1.31 9.02
C THR A 62 7.27 1.08 10.48
N PRO A 63 8.05 1.61 11.44
CA PRO A 63 7.68 1.58 12.85
C PRO A 63 6.32 2.24 13.12
N GLY A 64 5.66 1.80 14.20
CA GLY A 64 4.36 2.34 14.60
C GLY A 64 4.43 3.34 15.76
N TYR A 65 5.51 3.36 16.51
CA TYR A 65 5.70 4.28 17.63
C TYR A 65 6.17 5.65 17.15
N PHE A 66 5.65 6.70 17.75
CA PHE A 66 5.94 8.09 17.37
C PHE A 66 7.39 8.51 17.60
N ASP A 67 8.08 7.85 18.52
CA ASP A 67 9.51 8.06 18.77
C ASP A 67 10.37 7.80 17.52
N PHE A 68 9.88 6.99 16.59
CA PHE A 68 10.56 6.61 15.36
C PHE A 68 9.95 7.27 14.11
N VAL A 69 9.36 8.45 14.23
CA VAL A 69 8.74 9.16 13.11
C VAL A 69 9.73 9.47 11.98
N GLY A 70 11.00 9.67 12.30
CA GLY A 70 12.07 9.84 11.31
C GLY A 70 12.17 8.68 10.33
N GLU A 71 12.03 7.45 10.81
CA GLU A 71 12.00 6.23 9.97
C GLU A 71 10.81 6.21 9.02
N VAL A 72 9.65 6.71 9.47
CA VAL A 72 8.46 6.84 8.63
C VAL A 72 8.68 7.90 7.54
N GLU A 73 9.24 9.05 7.88
CA GLU A 73 9.55 10.13 6.92
C GLU A 73 10.56 9.67 5.86
N GLU A 74 11.61 8.94 6.25
CA GLU A 74 12.57 8.35 5.33
C GLU A 74 11.88 7.41 4.32
N ALA A 75 11.06 6.48 4.82
CA ALA A 75 10.33 5.53 3.98
C ALA A 75 9.38 6.23 3.01
N VAL A 76 8.59 7.17 3.51
CA VAL A 76 7.59 7.91 2.73
C VAL A 76 8.24 8.75 1.63
N SER A 77 9.44 9.30 1.88
CA SER A 77 10.18 10.07 0.87
C SER A 77 10.56 9.23 -0.36
N ALA A 78 10.72 7.91 -0.18
CA ALA A 78 11.05 6.97 -1.25
C ALA A 78 9.83 6.22 -1.80
N ALA A 79 8.69 6.23 -1.10
CA ALA A 79 7.52 5.46 -1.48
C ALA A 79 6.77 6.07 -2.68
N ASP A 80 6.12 5.22 -3.47
CA ASP A 80 5.25 5.63 -4.58
C ASP A 80 3.77 5.61 -4.20
N ALA A 81 3.43 4.86 -3.16
CA ALA A 81 2.10 4.76 -2.58
C ALA A 81 2.19 4.33 -1.12
N ALA A 82 1.08 4.39 -0.39
CA ALA A 82 1.00 3.98 1.00
C ALA A 82 -0.18 3.06 1.27
N ILE A 83 0.00 2.12 2.20
CA ILE A 83 -1.09 1.36 2.81
C ILE A 83 -1.22 1.82 4.27
N ILE A 84 -2.32 2.47 4.58
CA ILE A 84 -2.64 2.85 5.97
C ILE A 84 -3.35 1.68 6.63
N VAL A 85 -2.71 1.11 7.64
CA VAL A 85 -3.22 -0.07 8.35
C VAL A 85 -4.01 0.37 9.59
N VAL A 86 -5.26 -0.07 9.68
CA VAL A 86 -6.20 0.27 10.76
C VAL A 86 -6.71 -1.02 11.40
N SER A 87 -6.75 -1.09 12.73
CA SER A 87 -7.34 -2.23 13.42
C SER A 87 -8.87 -2.17 13.37
N GLY A 88 -9.52 -3.21 12.90
CA GLY A 88 -10.98 -3.33 12.93
C GLY A 88 -11.57 -3.34 14.35
N LYS A 89 -10.74 -3.72 15.33
CA LYS A 89 -11.11 -3.72 16.74
C LYS A 89 -10.96 -2.35 17.41
N ASN A 90 -9.81 -1.69 17.17
CA ASN A 90 -9.47 -0.43 17.84
C ASN A 90 -10.02 0.80 17.10
N GLY A 91 -10.32 0.66 15.80
CA GLY A 91 -10.77 1.79 14.98
C GLY A 91 -9.66 2.79 14.66
N ILE A 92 -10.06 4.04 14.49
CA ILE A 92 -9.16 5.15 14.13
C ILE A 92 -8.37 5.61 15.35
N GLU A 93 -7.07 5.43 15.28
CA GLU A 93 -6.12 5.87 16.32
C GLU A 93 -5.37 7.14 15.89
N VAL A 94 -4.65 7.76 16.83
CA VAL A 94 -3.79 8.93 16.54
C VAL A 94 -2.78 8.61 15.42
N GLY A 95 -2.24 7.38 15.41
CA GLY A 95 -1.31 6.92 14.37
C GLY A 95 -1.93 6.89 12.99
N THR A 96 -3.21 6.56 12.88
CA THR A 96 -3.95 6.59 11.60
C THR A 96 -4.04 8.01 11.04
N LYS A 97 -4.38 8.99 11.90
CA LYS A 97 -4.48 10.41 11.50
C LYS A 97 -3.12 10.97 11.06
N LYS A 98 -2.06 10.68 11.82
CA LYS A 98 -0.69 11.08 11.44
C LYS A 98 -0.22 10.44 10.14
N ALA A 99 -0.49 9.15 9.92
CA ALA A 99 -0.17 8.48 8.67
C ALA A 99 -0.91 9.14 7.49
N TRP A 100 -2.17 9.52 7.69
CA TRP A 100 -2.93 10.25 6.70
C TRP A 100 -2.32 11.62 6.37
N GLU A 101 -1.98 12.42 7.41
CA GLU A 101 -1.34 13.74 7.26
C GLU A 101 0.00 13.64 6.50
N ILE A 102 0.81 12.62 6.80
CA ILE A 102 2.06 12.36 6.08
C ILE A 102 1.77 12.05 4.61
N CYS A 103 0.79 11.21 4.30
CA CYS A 103 0.42 10.92 2.92
C CYS A 103 -0.09 12.17 2.17
N GLU A 104 -0.84 13.06 2.83
CA GLU A 104 -1.24 14.36 2.25
C GLU A 104 -0.01 15.25 1.98
N LYS A 105 0.90 15.39 2.95
CA LYS A 105 2.13 16.17 2.84
C LYS A 105 2.97 15.76 1.61
N TYR A 106 3.12 14.47 1.40
CA TYR A 106 3.92 13.91 0.29
C TYR A 106 3.09 13.59 -0.96
N LYS A 107 1.81 13.92 -0.97
CA LYS A 107 0.88 13.64 -2.08
C LYS A 107 0.93 12.16 -2.51
N LEU A 108 0.98 11.26 -1.54
CA LEU A 108 1.04 9.84 -1.82
C LEU A 108 -0.36 9.28 -2.09
N PRO A 109 -0.53 8.58 -3.23
CA PRO A 109 -1.65 7.67 -3.42
C PRO A 109 -1.72 6.67 -2.28
N ARG A 110 -2.94 6.32 -1.84
CA ARG A 110 -3.05 5.45 -0.66
C ARG A 110 -4.26 4.53 -0.73
N MET A 111 -4.15 3.44 0.00
CA MET A 111 -5.23 2.54 0.34
C MET A 111 -5.31 2.40 1.86
N VAL A 112 -6.47 2.03 2.37
CA VAL A 112 -6.64 1.64 3.78
C VAL A 112 -6.86 0.15 3.84
N PHE A 113 -6.16 -0.52 4.75
CA PHE A 113 -6.36 -1.92 5.05
C PHE A 113 -6.80 -2.12 6.50
N VAL A 114 -8.01 -2.64 6.68
CA VAL A 114 -8.59 -2.90 8.00
C VAL A 114 -8.22 -4.32 8.43
N THR A 115 -7.38 -4.43 9.46
CA THR A 115 -6.91 -5.70 10.03
C THR A 115 -7.81 -6.22 11.14
N ASP A 116 -7.41 -7.34 11.73
CA ASP A 116 -8.05 -7.92 12.91
C ASP A 116 -9.52 -8.32 12.70
N MET A 117 -9.91 -8.65 11.46
CA MET A 117 -11.27 -9.02 11.13
C MET A 117 -11.72 -10.36 11.73
N ASP A 118 -10.77 -11.17 12.18
CA ASP A 118 -10.95 -12.44 12.89
C ASP A 118 -11.18 -12.29 14.39
N ILE A 119 -11.02 -11.07 14.92
CA ILE A 119 -11.19 -10.81 16.35
C ILE A 119 -12.64 -10.40 16.65
N ASP A 120 -13.13 -10.82 17.81
CA ASP A 120 -14.44 -10.42 18.31
C ASP A 120 -14.56 -8.90 18.45
N ASN A 121 -15.72 -8.38 18.11
CA ASN A 121 -16.02 -6.94 18.08
C ASN A 121 -15.24 -6.12 17.04
N ALA A 122 -14.54 -6.74 16.10
CA ALA A 122 -13.99 -6.01 14.96
C ALA A 122 -15.13 -5.53 14.06
N SER A 123 -15.16 -4.23 13.76
CA SER A 123 -16.22 -3.61 12.96
C SER A 123 -15.63 -2.86 11.76
N TYR A 124 -15.63 -3.51 10.60
CA TYR A 124 -15.28 -2.87 9.33
C TYR A 124 -16.19 -1.67 9.03
N ARG A 125 -17.51 -1.84 9.24
CA ARG A 125 -18.49 -0.78 8.99
C ARG A 125 -18.19 0.47 9.81
N GLN A 126 -17.90 0.32 11.10
CA GLN A 126 -17.58 1.46 11.95
C GLN A 126 -16.31 2.18 11.49
N VAL A 127 -15.25 1.43 11.16
CA VAL A 127 -13.99 2.01 10.63
C VAL A 127 -14.25 2.79 9.34
N VAL A 128 -15.03 2.25 8.40
CA VAL A 128 -15.38 2.96 7.16
C VAL A 128 -16.19 4.23 7.45
N THR A 129 -17.18 4.17 8.34
CA THR A 129 -17.97 5.33 8.73
C THR A 129 -17.09 6.43 9.34
N ASP A 130 -16.24 6.08 10.31
CA ASP A 130 -15.32 7.02 10.94
C ASP A 130 -14.34 7.65 9.94
N LEU A 131 -13.83 6.86 8.99
CA LEU A 131 -12.98 7.38 7.90
C LEU A 131 -13.76 8.35 7.00
N GLN A 132 -15.01 8.04 6.65
CA GLN A 132 -15.85 8.90 5.82
C GLN A 132 -16.22 10.21 6.54
N GLU A 133 -16.46 10.16 7.84
CA GLU A 133 -16.68 11.37 8.67
C GLU A 133 -15.45 12.28 8.69
N LEU A 134 -14.23 11.71 8.76
CA LEU A 134 -12.98 12.46 8.82
C LEU A 134 -12.51 12.96 7.45
N TYR A 135 -12.67 12.15 6.41
CA TYR A 135 -12.00 12.37 5.13
C TYR A 135 -12.97 12.45 3.93
N GLY A 136 -14.25 12.28 4.17
CA GLY A 136 -15.30 12.50 3.17
C GLY A 136 -15.53 11.34 2.20
N LYS A 137 -16.21 11.65 1.12
CA LYS A 137 -16.70 10.69 0.11
C LYS A 137 -15.60 9.92 -0.64
N LYS A 138 -14.35 10.41 -0.60
CA LYS A 138 -13.21 9.71 -1.22
C LYS A 138 -12.90 8.34 -0.60
N ILE A 139 -13.40 8.07 0.60
CA ILE A 139 -13.25 6.77 1.27
C ILE A 139 -14.22 5.78 0.63
N ALA A 140 -13.69 4.81 -0.10
CA ALA A 140 -14.48 3.90 -0.91
C ALA A 140 -14.21 2.43 -0.58
N PRO A 141 -15.18 1.69 -0.02
CA PRO A 141 -15.07 0.25 0.16
C PRO A 141 -14.95 -0.47 -1.18
N PHE A 142 -13.84 -1.19 -1.41
CA PHE A 142 -13.69 -2.07 -2.57
C PHE A 142 -14.12 -3.50 -2.25
N HIS A 143 -14.07 -3.87 -1.00
CA HIS A 143 -14.54 -5.16 -0.49
C HIS A 143 -15.40 -4.96 0.76
N LEU A 144 -16.45 -5.77 0.89
CA LEU A 144 -17.29 -5.84 2.09
C LEU A 144 -17.09 -7.19 2.76
N PRO A 145 -16.99 -7.26 4.10
CA PRO A 145 -16.81 -8.53 4.80
C PRO A 145 -18.09 -9.38 4.78
N ILE A 146 -17.92 -10.69 4.68
CA ILE A 146 -18.97 -11.65 4.96
C ILE A 146 -18.70 -12.24 6.35
N ARG A 147 -19.69 -12.16 7.24
CA ARG A 147 -19.66 -12.75 8.57
C ARG A 147 -20.80 -13.74 8.74
N GLU A 148 -20.49 -14.89 9.30
CA GLU A 148 -21.44 -15.91 9.71
C GLU A 148 -21.15 -16.27 11.16
N ASN A 149 -22.16 -16.20 12.04
CA ASN A 149 -21.99 -16.46 13.48
C ASN A 149 -20.81 -15.66 14.10
N GLU A 150 -20.67 -14.40 13.70
CA GLU A 150 -19.57 -13.49 14.09
C GLU A 150 -18.20 -13.83 13.50
N GLU A 151 -18.02 -14.96 12.84
CA GLU A 151 -16.78 -15.31 12.15
C GLU A 151 -16.62 -14.59 10.82
N PHE A 152 -15.40 -14.18 10.51
CA PHE A 152 -15.03 -13.60 9.22
C PHE A 152 -14.76 -14.72 8.21
N VAL A 153 -15.75 -15.00 7.37
CA VAL A 153 -15.74 -16.19 6.48
C VAL A 153 -15.53 -15.86 5.01
N GLY A 154 -15.67 -14.60 4.60
CA GLY A 154 -15.57 -14.26 3.18
C GLY A 154 -15.63 -12.75 2.92
N TYR A 155 -15.72 -12.40 1.66
CA TYR A 155 -15.85 -11.01 1.22
C TYR A 155 -16.71 -10.89 -0.04
N VAL A 156 -17.31 -9.71 -0.22
CA VAL A 156 -17.96 -9.28 -1.45
C VAL A 156 -17.06 -8.26 -2.15
N ASN A 157 -16.70 -8.51 -3.41
CA ASN A 157 -16.04 -7.51 -4.24
C ASN A 157 -17.10 -6.54 -4.79
N VAL A 158 -16.99 -5.27 -4.44
CA VAL A 158 -17.97 -4.24 -4.77
C VAL A 158 -18.03 -3.97 -6.28
N LEU A 159 -16.86 -3.92 -6.93
CA LEU A 159 -16.77 -3.63 -8.37
C LEU A 159 -17.36 -4.75 -9.22
N GLN A 160 -17.07 -5.99 -8.86
CA GLN A 160 -17.52 -7.18 -9.59
C GLN A 160 -18.89 -7.68 -9.12
N GLN A 161 -19.39 -7.19 -7.99
CA GLN A 161 -20.63 -7.67 -7.34
C GLN A 161 -20.63 -9.20 -7.12
N ARG A 162 -19.47 -9.74 -6.75
CA ARG A 162 -19.24 -11.18 -6.54
C ARG A 162 -18.77 -11.46 -5.13
N ALA A 163 -19.37 -12.47 -4.53
CA ALA A 163 -18.99 -12.92 -3.21
C ALA A 163 -18.09 -14.16 -3.27
N LYS A 164 -17.16 -14.23 -2.33
CA LYS A 164 -16.26 -15.36 -2.15
C LYS A 164 -16.11 -15.66 -0.67
N ARG A 165 -15.91 -16.96 -0.34
CA ARG A 165 -15.64 -17.41 1.03
C ARG A 165 -14.40 -18.31 1.07
N TRP A 166 -13.77 -18.34 2.21
CA TRP A 166 -12.67 -19.27 2.48
C TRP A 166 -13.22 -20.61 2.93
N THR A 167 -12.69 -21.68 2.36
CA THR A 167 -12.95 -23.05 2.79
C THR A 167 -12.05 -23.43 3.96
N ALA A 168 -12.35 -24.55 4.63
CA ALA A 168 -11.59 -25.02 5.78
C ALA A 168 -10.11 -25.32 5.47
N ASP A 169 -9.79 -25.68 4.23
CA ASP A 169 -8.44 -25.91 3.73
C ASP A 169 -7.73 -24.62 3.24
N GLY A 170 -8.36 -23.45 3.44
CA GLY A 170 -7.79 -22.14 3.09
C GLY A 170 -7.97 -21.72 1.63
N ASN A 171 -8.60 -22.53 0.79
CA ASN A 171 -8.96 -22.17 -0.56
C ASN A 171 -10.10 -21.14 -0.59
N VAL A 172 -10.37 -20.60 -1.77
CA VAL A 172 -11.43 -19.61 -1.98
C VAL A 172 -12.44 -20.14 -2.97
N GLU A 173 -13.70 -20.14 -2.60
CA GLU A 173 -14.82 -20.53 -3.46
C GLU A 173 -15.81 -19.38 -3.69
N LYS A 174 -16.56 -19.45 -4.79
CA LYS A 174 -17.64 -18.49 -5.04
C LYS A 174 -18.82 -18.80 -4.13
N THR A 175 -19.49 -17.76 -3.66
CA THR A 175 -20.72 -17.86 -2.87
C THR A 175 -21.71 -16.79 -3.31
N GLU A 176 -22.94 -16.89 -2.85
CA GLU A 176 -23.94 -15.85 -3.08
C GLU A 176 -23.66 -14.61 -2.19
N VAL A 177 -24.03 -13.45 -2.70
CA VAL A 177 -23.98 -12.22 -1.90
C VAL A 177 -25.03 -12.33 -0.79
N PRO A 178 -24.63 -12.24 0.49
CA PRO A 178 -25.58 -12.30 1.60
C PRO A 178 -26.64 -11.21 1.50
N GLU A 179 -27.88 -11.53 1.84
CA GLU A 179 -29.01 -10.60 1.74
C GLU A 179 -28.74 -9.29 2.52
N TYR A 180 -28.16 -9.40 3.72
CA TYR A 180 -27.81 -8.25 4.56
C TYR A 180 -26.73 -7.33 3.95
N SER A 181 -25.99 -7.81 2.94
CA SER A 181 -24.94 -7.02 2.26
C SER A 181 -25.44 -6.33 0.99
N LYS A 182 -26.59 -6.71 0.42
CA LYS A 182 -27.03 -6.26 -0.91
C LYS A 182 -27.28 -4.76 -0.97
N GLU A 183 -27.96 -4.20 0.03
CA GLU A 183 -28.22 -2.75 0.10
C GLU A 183 -26.92 -1.95 0.14
N ASN A 184 -26.01 -2.31 1.06
CA ASN A 184 -24.72 -1.62 1.21
C ASN A 184 -23.82 -1.83 -0.02
N LEU A 185 -23.86 -2.99 -0.66
CA LEU A 185 -23.18 -3.26 -1.92
C LEU A 185 -23.68 -2.31 -3.02
N GLY A 186 -24.98 -2.10 -3.15
CA GLY A 186 -25.56 -1.18 -4.09
C GLY A 186 -25.07 0.26 -3.88
N ILE A 187 -25.13 0.74 -2.64
CA ILE A 187 -24.68 2.10 -2.28
C ILE A 187 -23.19 2.28 -2.58
N CYS A 188 -22.34 1.34 -2.17
CA CYS A 188 -20.90 1.42 -2.41
C CYS A 188 -20.56 1.38 -3.90
N ARG A 189 -21.26 0.53 -4.67
CA ARG A 189 -21.04 0.44 -6.11
C ARG A 189 -21.47 1.71 -6.84
N GLU A 190 -22.62 2.28 -6.50
CA GLU A 190 -23.10 3.52 -7.09
C GLU A 190 -22.10 4.67 -6.87
N ALA A 191 -21.62 4.85 -5.65
CA ALA A 191 -20.59 5.83 -5.34
C ALA A 191 -19.31 5.67 -6.15
N LEU A 192 -18.88 4.40 -6.41
CA LEU A 192 -17.73 4.12 -7.25
C LEU A 192 -18.01 4.43 -8.73
N MET A 193 -19.22 4.17 -9.22
CA MET A 193 -19.60 4.48 -10.61
C MET A 193 -19.71 5.98 -10.84
N GLU A 194 -20.22 6.74 -9.86
CA GLU A 194 -20.17 8.21 -9.90
C GLU A 194 -18.73 8.72 -10.01
N ALA A 195 -17.82 8.20 -9.20
CA ALA A 195 -16.41 8.56 -9.27
C ALA A 195 -15.74 8.20 -10.62
N VAL A 196 -16.14 7.08 -11.22
CA VAL A 196 -15.71 6.71 -12.59
C VAL A 196 -16.24 7.72 -13.61
N ALA A 197 -17.51 8.11 -13.49
CA ALA A 197 -18.15 9.07 -14.39
C ALA A 197 -17.48 10.44 -14.34
N GLU A 198 -17.06 10.89 -13.15
CA GLU A 198 -16.40 12.19 -12.96
C GLU A 198 -15.01 12.29 -13.62
N THR A 199 -14.46 11.20 -14.15
CA THR A 199 -13.13 11.21 -14.79
C THR A 199 -13.09 11.85 -16.17
N SER A 200 -14.23 11.93 -16.88
CA SER A 200 -14.33 12.63 -18.17
C SER A 200 -15.77 13.06 -18.48
N GLU A 201 -15.93 14.09 -19.34
CA GLU A 201 -17.24 14.52 -19.83
C GLU A 201 -18.00 13.40 -20.56
N GLU A 202 -17.28 12.60 -21.36
CA GLU A 202 -17.85 11.44 -22.07
C GLU A 202 -18.43 10.41 -21.08
N PHE A 203 -17.67 10.09 -20.00
CA PHE A 203 -18.14 9.14 -18.99
C PHE A 203 -19.32 9.69 -18.19
N MET A 204 -19.31 10.98 -17.92
CA MET A 204 -20.43 11.64 -17.25
C MET A 204 -21.71 11.56 -18.07
N ASP A 205 -21.65 11.86 -19.38
CA ASP A 205 -22.80 11.76 -20.30
C ASP A 205 -23.34 10.34 -20.37
N ARG A 206 -22.46 9.33 -20.50
CA ARG A 206 -22.84 7.92 -20.52
C ARG A 206 -23.52 7.49 -19.21
N TYR A 207 -22.98 7.92 -18.07
CA TYR A 207 -23.57 7.62 -16.77
C TYR A 207 -25.00 8.16 -16.63
N PHE A 208 -25.24 9.41 -17.02
CA PHE A 208 -26.57 10.00 -16.99
C PHE A 208 -27.53 9.37 -18.00
N ASN A 209 -27.03 8.84 -19.10
CA ASN A 209 -27.82 8.07 -20.07
C ASN A 209 -28.10 6.63 -19.62
N GLY A 210 -27.57 6.20 -18.49
CA GLY A 210 -27.73 4.85 -17.97
C GLY A 210 -26.93 3.79 -18.72
N GLU A 211 -25.85 4.19 -19.42
CA GLU A 211 -24.96 3.27 -20.11
C GLU A 211 -23.98 2.64 -19.12
N GLU A 212 -23.74 1.32 -19.27
CA GLU A 212 -22.80 0.60 -18.44
C GLU A 212 -21.36 0.85 -18.90
N PHE A 213 -20.44 0.92 -17.92
CA PHE A 213 -19.00 0.89 -18.16
C PHE A 213 -18.48 -0.55 -18.19
N SER A 214 -17.53 -0.81 -19.08
CA SER A 214 -16.81 -2.08 -19.08
C SER A 214 -15.89 -2.19 -17.86
N GLU A 215 -15.50 -3.42 -17.48
CA GLU A 215 -14.56 -3.65 -16.37
C GLU A 215 -13.20 -2.95 -16.60
N ASP A 216 -12.77 -2.82 -17.86
CA ASP A 216 -11.52 -2.14 -18.21
C ASP A 216 -11.61 -0.63 -18.06
N GLU A 217 -12.71 0.00 -18.48
CA GLU A 217 -12.98 1.42 -18.29
C GLU A 217 -13.03 1.78 -16.81
N ILE A 218 -13.77 1.00 -16.01
CA ILE A 218 -13.84 1.17 -14.56
C ILE A 218 -12.44 1.09 -13.95
N ARG A 219 -11.66 0.08 -14.33
CA ARG A 219 -10.30 -0.11 -13.81
C ARG A 219 -9.38 1.06 -14.14
N GLN A 220 -9.42 1.55 -15.39
CA GLN A 220 -8.59 2.67 -15.81
C GLN A 220 -8.99 3.97 -15.10
N ALA A 221 -10.27 4.26 -15.01
CA ALA A 221 -10.78 5.44 -14.30
C ALA A 221 -10.42 5.40 -12.81
N LEU A 222 -10.61 4.27 -12.13
CA LEU A 222 -10.25 4.13 -10.72
C LEU A 222 -8.74 4.22 -10.48
N ARG A 223 -7.89 3.77 -11.44
CA ARG A 223 -6.45 4.01 -11.36
C ARG A 223 -6.10 5.49 -11.31
N VAL A 224 -6.74 6.29 -12.15
CA VAL A 224 -6.56 7.76 -12.15
C VAL A 224 -7.01 8.33 -10.80
N ASN A 225 -8.23 8.01 -10.38
CA ASN A 225 -8.80 8.50 -9.12
C ASN A 225 -7.95 8.13 -7.89
N VAL A 226 -7.40 6.91 -7.85
CA VAL A 226 -6.53 6.47 -6.75
C VAL A 226 -5.18 7.18 -6.81
N ALA A 227 -4.60 7.34 -8.01
CA ALA A 227 -3.33 8.04 -8.18
C ALA A 227 -3.41 9.52 -7.77
N GLU A 228 -4.54 10.17 -8.03
CA GLU A 228 -4.81 11.57 -7.65
C GLU A 228 -5.28 11.73 -6.20
N GLY A 229 -5.66 10.62 -5.55
CA GLY A 229 -6.18 10.62 -4.18
C GLY A 229 -7.64 11.08 -4.05
N SER A 230 -8.38 11.17 -5.16
CA SER A 230 -9.82 11.44 -5.18
C SER A 230 -10.64 10.23 -4.71
N ILE A 231 -10.10 9.02 -4.88
CA ILE A 231 -10.61 7.78 -4.29
C ILE A 231 -9.53 7.12 -3.45
N VAL A 232 -9.91 6.70 -2.25
CA VAL A 232 -9.07 5.92 -1.33
C VAL A 232 -9.74 4.57 -1.07
N PRO A 233 -9.26 3.50 -1.71
CA PRO A 233 -9.82 2.16 -1.52
C PRO A 233 -9.69 1.70 -0.07
N VAL A 234 -10.75 1.09 0.45
CA VAL A 234 -10.74 0.43 1.76
C VAL A 234 -10.94 -1.07 1.55
N LEU A 235 -9.97 -1.83 2.02
CA LEU A 235 -9.96 -3.28 2.02
C LEU A 235 -9.91 -3.79 3.46
N MET A 236 -10.04 -5.09 3.66
CA MET A 236 -9.97 -5.68 5.00
C MET A 236 -9.46 -7.11 4.97
N GLY A 237 -9.03 -7.58 6.13
CA GLY A 237 -8.57 -8.95 6.28
C GLY A 237 -8.15 -9.32 7.70
N SER A 238 -7.60 -10.53 7.80
CA SER A 238 -6.94 -11.04 8.99
C SER A 238 -5.49 -11.36 8.67
N ASN A 239 -4.57 -10.68 9.32
CA ASN A 239 -3.14 -10.92 9.13
C ASN A 239 -2.73 -12.31 9.64
N ILE A 240 -3.34 -12.76 10.76
CA ILE A 240 -3.02 -14.04 11.40
C ILE A 240 -3.48 -15.22 10.54
N LEU A 241 -4.66 -15.09 9.91
CA LEU A 241 -5.24 -16.12 9.06
C LEU A 241 -4.80 -15.97 7.59
N ALA A 242 -4.00 -14.98 7.25
CA ALA A 242 -3.63 -14.58 5.89
C ALA A 242 -4.85 -14.39 4.94
N ARG A 243 -6.01 -14.04 5.50
CA ARG A 243 -7.25 -13.79 4.75
C ARG A 243 -7.35 -12.34 4.31
N GLY A 244 -7.68 -12.10 3.04
CA GLY A 244 -7.75 -10.75 2.44
C GLY A 244 -6.42 -10.25 1.86
N MET A 245 -5.28 -10.91 2.15
CA MET A 245 -3.97 -10.51 1.61
C MET A 245 -3.86 -10.68 0.11
N TYR A 246 -4.42 -11.78 -0.42
CA TYR A 246 -4.48 -12.01 -1.87
C TYR A 246 -5.17 -10.85 -2.58
N THR A 247 -6.33 -10.44 -2.11
CA THR A 247 -7.08 -9.32 -2.71
C THR A 247 -6.34 -7.99 -2.56
N LEU A 248 -5.68 -7.75 -1.43
CA LEU A 248 -4.86 -6.57 -1.24
C LEU A 248 -3.72 -6.51 -2.28
N MET A 249 -2.97 -7.59 -2.46
CA MET A 249 -1.86 -7.63 -3.43
C MET A 249 -2.36 -7.45 -4.87
N VAL A 250 -3.49 -8.06 -5.23
CA VAL A 250 -4.13 -7.87 -6.54
C VAL A 250 -4.54 -6.41 -6.73
N ASP A 251 -5.12 -5.78 -5.73
CA ASP A 251 -5.60 -4.39 -5.84
C ASP A 251 -4.45 -3.38 -5.80
N ILE A 252 -3.33 -3.67 -5.11
CA ILE A 252 -2.09 -2.90 -5.21
C ILE A 252 -1.64 -2.84 -6.67
N VAL A 253 -1.51 -3.99 -7.32
CA VAL A 253 -1.06 -4.07 -8.73
C VAL A 253 -2.05 -3.40 -9.69
N LYS A 254 -3.35 -3.52 -9.41
CA LYS A 254 -4.39 -2.95 -10.27
C LYS A 254 -4.55 -1.44 -10.15
N TYR A 255 -4.44 -0.87 -8.97
CA TYR A 255 -4.90 0.49 -8.72
C TYR A 255 -3.81 1.45 -8.21
N LEU A 256 -2.77 0.99 -7.54
CA LEU A 256 -1.69 1.88 -7.14
C LEU A 256 -0.75 2.17 -8.32
N PRO A 257 -0.23 3.40 -8.44
CA PRO A 257 0.66 3.75 -9.54
C PRO A 257 2.03 3.08 -9.37
N SER A 258 2.61 2.66 -10.50
CA SER A 258 4.05 2.35 -10.57
C SER A 258 4.88 3.64 -10.55
N PRO A 259 6.19 3.57 -10.26
CA PRO A 259 7.07 4.74 -10.31
C PRO A 259 6.99 5.50 -11.64
N GLU A 260 6.83 4.80 -12.77
CA GLU A 260 6.71 5.40 -14.12
C GLU A 260 5.52 6.35 -14.28
N LYS A 261 4.49 6.20 -13.43
CA LYS A 261 3.29 7.04 -13.45
C LYS A 261 3.38 8.24 -12.50
N ARG A 262 4.52 8.42 -11.85
CA ARG A 262 4.77 9.55 -10.96
C ARG A 262 5.76 10.52 -11.57
N GLU A 263 5.48 11.80 -11.43
CA GLU A 263 6.45 12.82 -11.78
C GLU A 263 7.59 12.83 -10.78
N CYS A 264 8.81 12.82 -11.29
CA CYS A 264 10.02 12.96 -10.51
C CYS A 264 10.89 14.05 -11.14
N THR A 265 11.11 15.12 -10.42
CA THR A 265 11.92 16.25 -10.88
C THR A 265 13.10 16.48 -9.97
N GLY A 266 14.18 16.96 -10.53
CA GLY A 266 15.37 17.46 -9.84
C GLY A 266 15.77 18.82 -10.41
N ILE A 267 16.85 19.37 -9.89
CA ILE A 267 17.45 20.60 -10.40
C ILE A 267 18.84 20.25 -10.93
N ASN A 268 19.13 20.63 -12.17
CA ASN A 268 20.48 20.53 -12.71
C ASN A 268 21.41 21.50 -11.96
N ALA A 269 22.36 20.97 -11.22
CA ALA A 269 23.27 21.78 -10.38
C ALA A 269 24.14 22.78 -11.17
N LYS A 270 24.36 22.56 -12.48
CA LYS A 270 25.16 23.45 -13.33
C LYS A 270 24.35 24.56 -13.98
N THR A 271 23.12 24.24 -14.45
CA THR A 271 22.28 25.19 -15.20
C THR A 271 21.17 25.80 -14.34
N ASN A 272 20.92 25.26 -13.16
CA ASN A 272 19.81 25.60 -12.25
C ASN A 272 18.42 25.41 -12.87
N GLU A 273 18.32 24.61 -13.93
CA GLU A 273 17.07 24.30 -14.62
C GLU A 273 16.41 23.07 -14.02
N VAL A 274 15.08 23.00 -14.09
CA VAL A 274 14.31 21.83 -13.69
C VAL A 274 14.64 20.67 -14.62
N TYR A 275 15.01 19.54 -14.03
CA TYR A 275 15.33 18.30 -14.70
C TYR A 275 14.25 17.25 -14.45
N PRO A 276 13.42 16.88 -15.44
CA PRO A 276 12.44 15.83 -15.29
C PRO A 276 13.10 14.44 -15.40
N ALA A 277 13.32 13.80 -14.28
CA ALA A 277 13.89 12.45 -14.20
C ALA A 277 12.87 11.38 -14.63
N ASN A 278 11.66 11.42 -14.05
CA ASN A 278 10.48 10.62 -14.40
C ASN A 278 10.74 9.12 -14.56
N TYR A 279 11.73 8.58 -13.84
CA TYR A 279 12.13 7.16 -13.87
C TYR A 279 12.50 6.64 -15.27
N ASP A 280 12.94 7.54 -16.16
CA ASP A 280 13.33 7.21 -17.53
C ASP A 280 14.75 6.61 -17.56
N PHE A 281 14.89 5.39 -18.07
CA PHE A 281 16.16 4.68 -18.16
C PHE A 281 17.14 5.30 -19.16
N ALA A 282 16.65 6.04 -20.14
CA ALA A 282 17.47 6.70 -21.16
C ALA A 282 18.11 8.01 -20.68
N LYS A 283 17.64 8.56 -19.58
CA LYS A 283 18.13 9.82 -19.02
C LYS A 283 19.41 9.63 -18.20
N PRO A 284 20.14 10.71 -17.93
CA PRO A 284 21.28 10.68 -17.02
C PRO A 284 20.93 10.07 -15.67
N LYS A 285 21.90 9.39 -15.06
CA LYS A 285 21.72 8.69 -13.80
C LYS A 285 21.43 9.67 -12.68
N SER A 286 20.36 9.45 -11.95
CA SER A 286 20.07 10.15 -10.70
C SER A 286 19.43 9.21 -9.68
N ALA A 287 19.81 9.37 -8.42
CA ALA A 287 19.30 8.56 -7.33
C ALA A 287 19.16 9.40 -6.05
N TYR A 288 18.24 8.98 -5.20
CA TYR A 288 18.00 9.56 -3.90
C TYR A 288 18.33 8.54 -2.80
N VAL A 289 19.19 8.93 -1.86
CA VAL A 289 19.48 8.13 -0.67
C VAL A 289 18.43 8.44 0.38
N PHE A 290 17.59 7.47 0.71
CA PHE A 290 16.53 7.67 1.71
C PHE A 290 16.88 7.07 3.08
N LYS A 291 17.83 6.11 3.15
CA LYS A 291 18.27 5.51 4.42
C LYS A 291 19.72 5.05 4.33
N THR A 292 20.43 5.19 5.43
CA THR A 292 21.76 4.62 5.60
C THR A 292 21.76 3.66 6.79
N ILE A 293 22.26 2.45 6.57
CA ILE A 293 22.34 1.38 7.58
C ILE A 293 23.80 1.07 7.85
N VAL A 294 24.11 0.80 9.11
CA VAL A 294 25.43 0.32 9.53
C VAL A 294 25.27 -1.10 10.05
N ASP A 295 25.77 -2.05 9.30
CA ASP A 295 25.79 -3.46 9.66
C ASP A 295 27.18 -3.87 10.16
N PRO A 296 27.30 -4.62 11.27
CA PRO A 296 28.60 -5.01 11.83
C PRO A 296 29.47 -5.84 10.90
N PHE A 297 28.89 -6.55 9.93
CA PHE A 297 29.58 -7.46 9.01
C PHE A 297 29.79 -6.87 7.63
N ILE A 298 28.78 -6.17 7.10
CA ILE A 298 28.79 -5.59 5.75
C ILE A 298 29.39 -4.19 5.78
N GLY A 299 29.32 -3.51 6.92
CA GLY A 299 29.69 -2.12 7.08
C GLY A 299 28.56 -1.16 6.76
N LYS A 300 28.90 0.02 6.29
CA LYS A 300 27.92 1.06 5.95
C LYS A 300 27.41 0.86 4.53
N TYR A 301 26.09 0.79 4.38
CA TYR A 301 25.43 0.79 3.07
C TYR A 301 24.20 1.73 3.04
N SER A 302 23.89 2.21 1.86
CA SER A 302 22.81 3.17 1.64
C SER A 302 21.70 2.55 0.83
N LEU A 303 20.46 2.70 1.29
CA LEU A 303 19.27 2.38 0.50
C LEU A 303 18.96 3.57 -0.41
N ILE A 304 18.83 3.27 -1.69
CA ILE A 304 18.66 4.30 -2.72
C ILE A 304 17.41 4.02 -3.55
N LYS A 305 16.75 5.09 -3.98
CA LYS A 305 15.75 5.08 -5.03
C LYS A 305 16.35 5.68 -6.28
N VAL A 306 16.38 4.91 -7.37
CA VAL A 306 16.84 5.39 -8.68
C VAL A 306 15.73 6.19 -9.33
N ASN A 307 15.99 7.45 -9.65
CA ASN A 307 15.00 8.38 -10.22
C ASN A 307 15.09 8.45 -11.75
N SER A 308 16.27 8.22 -12.32
CA SER A 308 16.50 8.13 -13.77
C SER A 308 17.80 7.38 -14.09
N GLY A 309 17.91 6.91 -15.32
CA GLY A 309 19.05 6.13 -15.79
C GLY A 309 19.12 4.75 -15.18
N VAL A 310 20.23 4.07 -15.36
CA VAL A 310 20.50 2.73 -14.81
C VAL A 310 21.81 2.78 -14.02
N LEU A 311 21.76 2.48 -12.73
CA LEU A 311 22.95 2.38 -11.89
C LEU A 311 23.61 1.00 -12.05
N LYS A 312 24.93 1.01 -12.10
CA LYS A 312 25.76 -0.19 -12.15
C LYS A 312 26.84 -0.11 -11.08
N ALA A 313 27.34 -1.26 -10.67
CA ALA A 313 28.56 -1.32 -9.88
C ALA A 313 29.71 -0.58 -10.62
N ASP A 314 30.56 0.04 -9.85
CA ASP A 314 31.68 0.88 -10.34
C ASP A 314 31.29 2.21 -11.02
N ASP A 315 29.99 2.56 -11.13
CA ASP A 315 29.59 3.88 -11.55
C ASP A 315 30.14 4.96 -10.58
N VAL A 316 30.53 6.10 -11.15
CA VAL A 316 30.90 7.29 -10.38
C VAL A 316 29.75 8.27 -10.41
N LEU A 317 29.22 8.63 -9.27
CA LEU A 317 28.14 9.60 -9.11
C LEU A 317 28.61 10.80 -8.29
N TYR A 318 28.09 11.96 -8.63
CA TYR A 318 28.33 13.18 -7.86
C TYR A 318 27.37 13.29 -6.69
N ASN A 319 27.91 13.34 -5.48
CA ASN A 319 27.13 13.61 -4.26
C ASN A 319 27.02 15.12 -4.04
N GLN A 320 25.85 15.67 -4.34
CA GLN A 320 25.59 17.11 -4.26
C GLN A 320 25.73 17.69 -2.85
N HIS A 321 25.35 16.94 -1.81
CA HIS A 321 25.43 17.43 -0.43
C HIS A 321 26.87 17.54 0.07
N LYS A 322 27.75 16.65 -0.39
CA LYS A 322 29.14 16.62 0.03
C LYS A 322 30.09 17.31 -0.95
N ASP A 323 29.59 17.67 -2.12
CA ASP A 323 30.37 18.23 -3.24
C ASP A 323 31.55 17.36 -3.64
N VAL A 324 31.33 16.05 -3.76
CA VAL A 324 32.36 15.06 -4.10
C VAL A 324 31.84 13.99 -5.06
N GLU A 325 32.74 13.40 -5.83
CA GLU A 325 32.44 12.19 -6.58
C GLU A 325 32.52 10.96 -5.65
N GLU A 326 31.53 10.11 -5.71
CA GLU A 326 31.47 8.86 -4.98
C GLU A 326 31.34 7.68 -5.95
N LYS A 327 32.18 6.67 -5.78
CA LYS A 327 32.11 5.44 -6.55
C LYS A 327 31.09 4.50 -5.94
N ILE A 328 30.15 4.00 -6.78
CA ILE A 328 29.22 2.94 -6.38
C ILE A 328 30.01 1.63 -6.24
N GLY A 329 29.98 1.04 -5.07
CA GLY A 329 30.58 -0.23 -4.81
C GLY A 329 29.70 -1.38 -5.32
N LYS A 330 29.38 -2.28 -4.41
CA LYS A 330 28.46 -3.41 -4.68
C LYS A 330 27.01 -2.92 -4.62
N LEU A 331 26.21 -3.34 -5.62
CA LEU A 331 24.75 -3.17 -5.65
C LEU A 331 24.05 -4.48 -5.27
#